data_0ec83a41a839f780892435ee706d6fc6
#
_entry.id   0ec83a41a839f780892435ee706d6fc6
#
_cell.length_a   1.000
_cell.length_b   1.000
_cell.length_c   1.000
_cell.angle_alpha   90.00
_cell.angle_beta   90.00
_cell.angle_gamma   90.00
#
_symmetry.space_group_name_H-M   'P 1'
#
loop_
_entity.id
_entity.type
_entity.pdbx_description
1 polymer ?
#
loop_
_entity_poly.entity_id
_entity_poly.type
_entity_poly.pdbx_seq_one_letter_code
_entity_poly.pdbx_strand_id
1 'polypeptide(L)'
;GGNTPEAAAESIKQAVAMGFNCIKTGVGLRGNGRVIETAEHTENVVAIFAAMREAVGNSVDIAIDFHGAVAPQTAKRLVKALEPYHPFFIEEPVQAQNVDVLADITRSTSIPIATGERLFTKWGFREVLEKRAASILQPDLSHAGGIMETRIIAGMAEAYYAAIAPHCPLGPIALAACIHLDASIPNFLAQEGGRITGEGYIKTPYKQVNGYLPLPTAPGLGIELDDEAIADKIGHDWQNPKAYAEDGSAIDW
;
A
#
# COMPACT_ATOMS: atom_id res chain seq x y z
N GLY A 1 -1.85 6.59 11.31
CA GLY A 1 -0.54 7.02 11.77
C GLY A 1 -0.57 8.41 12.37
N GLY A 2 0.41 8.76 13.18
CA GLY A 2 0.55 10.08 13.78
C GLY A 2 1.56 10.93 13.00
N ASN A 3 1.42 12.25 13.09
CA ASN A 3 2.32 13.22 12.45
C ASN A 3 3.52 13.58 13.36
N THR A 4 3.63 12.95 14.54
CA THR A 4 4.78 13.08 15.45
C THR A 4 5.31 11.70 15.83
N PRO A 5 6.59 11.58 16.23
CA PRO A 5 7.17 10.31 16.66
C PRO A 5 6.35 9.60 17.75
N GLU A 6 5.88 10.35 18.77
CA GLU A 6 5.11 9.81 19.88
C GLU A 6 3.74 9.26 19.43
N ALA A 7 3.03 10.04 18.61
CA ALA A 7 1.73 9.64 18.09
C ALA A 7 1.83 8.42 17.14
N ALA A 8 2.89 8.34 16.36
CA ALA A 8 3.17 7.21 15.47
C ALA A 8 3.50 5.94 16.27
N ALA A 9 4.34 6.06 17.31
CA ALA A 9 4.67 4.97 18.22
C ALA A 9 3.43 4.42 18.94
N GLU A 10 2.52 5.29 19.37
CA GLU A 10 1.27 4.86 20.00
C GLU A 10 0.33 4.19 18.99
N SER A 11 0.20 4.76 17.80
CA SER A 11 -0.65 4.19 16.74
C SER A 11 -0.21 2.79 16.33
N ILE A 12 1.10 2.54 16.21
CA ILE A 12 1.59 1.21 15.84
C ILE A 12 1.39 0.17 16.96
N LYS A 13 1.55 0.57 18.23
CA LYS A 13 1.22 -0.31 19.37
C LYS A 13 -0.25 -0.73 19.38
N GLN A 14 -1.15 0.21 19.06
CA GLN A 14 -2.59 -0.10 18.94
C GLN A 14 -2.86 -1.10 17.80
N ALA A 15 -2.20 -0.96 16.64
CA ALA A 15 -2.33 -1.92 15.56
C ALA A 15 -1.81 -3.32 15.97
N VAL A 16 -0.69 -3.39 16.66
CA VAL A 16 -0.18 -4.67 17.21
C VAL A 16 -1.13 -5.27 18.24
N ALA A 17 -1.73 -4.46 19.10
CA ALA A 17 -2.74 -4.92 20.07
C ALA A 17 -4.02 -5.46 19.39
N MET A 18 -4.32 -5.02 18.17
CA MET A 18 -5.38 -5.59 17.33
C MET A 18 -4.98 -6.91 16.65
N GLY A 19 -3.73 -7.36 16.81
CA GLY A 19 -3.21 -8.61 16.26
C GLY A 19 -2.45 -8.49 14.96
N PHE A 20 -2.21 -7.27 14.42
CA PHE A 20 -1.41 -7.08 13.21
C PHE A 20 0.07 -7.25 13.50
N ASN A 21 0.77 -7.96 12.63
CA ASN A 21 2.22 -8.15 12.65
C ASN A 21 2.93 -7.59 11.40
N CYS A 22 2.15 -7.10 10.44
CA CYS A 22 2.63 -6.37 9.26
C CYS A 22 1.77 -5.10 9.11
N ILE A 23 2.41 -3.94 9.11
CA ILE A 23 1.72 -2.65 9.18
C ILE A 23 2.32 -1.72 8.14
N LYS A 24 1.47 -1.16 7.28
CA LYS A 24 1.84 -0.11 6.32
C LYS A 24 1.43 1.27 6.86
N THR A 25 2.28 2.26 6.68
CA THR A 25 2.05 3.63 7.13
C THR A 25 2.61 4.64 6.13
N GLY A 26 1.94 5.76 5.96
CA GLY A 26 2.37 6.90 5.14
C GLY A 26 2.74 8.13 5.97
N VAL A 27 3.21 7.95 7.20
CA VAL A 27 3.43 9.03 8.16
C VAL A 27 4.48 10.06 7.70
N GLY A 28 4.17 11.34 7.87
CA GLY A 28 5.08 12.45 7.62
C GLY A 28 5.35 12.76 6.15
N LEU A 29 4.80 12.00 5.22
CA LEU A 29 5.01 12.18 3.79
C LEU A 29 3.95 13.11 3.20
N ARG A 30 4.20 14.41 3.25
CA ARG A 30 3.37 15.43 2.59
C ARG A 30 4.27 16.29 1.71
N GLY A 31 4.55 15.81 0.53
CA GLY A 31 5.22 16.54 -0.54
C GLY A 31 4.33 16.55 -1.78
N ASN A 32 4.80 17.23 -2.83
CA ASN A 32 4.12 17.22 -4.13
C ASN A 32 4.92 16.48 -5.22
N GLY A 33 6.05 15.88 -4.86
CA GLY A 33 6.93 15.16 -5.78
C GLY A 33 7.62 16.00 -6.85
N ARG A 34 7.34 17.31 -6.90
CA ARG A 34 7.79 18.24 -7.96
C ARG A 34 8.96 19.10 -7.53
N VAL A 35 9.13 19.32 -6.24
CA VAL A 35 10.22 20.11 -5.66
C VAL A 35 10.97 19.29 -4.62
N ILE A 36 12.27 19.57 -4.50
CA ILE A 36 13.12 18.86 -3.52
C ILE A 36 12.75 19.33 -2.12
N GLU A 37 12.40 18.39 -1.26
CA GLU A 37 12.06 18.64 0.13
C GLU A 37 13.31 19.03 0.95
N THR A 38 13.07 19.69 2.08
CA THR A 38 14.13 20.16 2.99
C THR A 38 14.80 19.00 3.74
N ALA A 39 15.97 19.28 4.33
CA ALA A 39 16.64 18.32 5.23
C ALA A 39 15.76 18.02 6.45
N GLU A 40 15.12 19.04 7.02
CA GLU A 40 14.19 18.91 8.15
C GLU A 40 13.04 17.94 7.85
N HIS A 41 12.46 18.02 6.65
CA HIS A 41 11.42 17.06 6.22
C HIS A 41 11.96 15.62 6.26
N THR A 42 13.15 15.39 5.70
CA THR A 42 13.78 14.06 5.70
C THR A 42 14.04 13.56 7.13
N GLU A 43 14.58 14.42 7.99
CA GLU A 43 14.85 14.10 9.40
C GLU A 43 13.57 13.76 10.16
N ASN A 44 12.49 14.51 9.93
CA ASN A 44 11.18 14.25 10.56
C ASN A 44 10.59 12.90 10.15
N VAL A 45 10.61 12.55 8.85
CA VAL A 45 10.14 11.23 8.37
C VAL A 45 10.93 10.10 9.04
N VAL A 46 12.26 10.24 9.10
CA VAL A 46 13.13 9.24 9.72
C VAL A 46 12.85 9.12 11.23
N ALA A 47 12.68 10.24 11.93
CA ALA A 47 12.38 10.23 13.37
C ALA A 47 11.04 9.53 13.67
N ILE A 48 10.01 9.78 12.88
CA ILE A 48 8.70 9.13 13.00
C ILE A 48 8.83 7.61 12.79
N PHE A 49 9.52 7.19 11.73
CA PHE A 49 9.69 5.76 11.44
C PHE A 49 10.55 5.06 12.51
N ALA A 50 11.62 5.71 12.97
CA ALA A 50 12.49 5.22 14.04
C ALA A 50 11.70 4.97 15.34
N ALA A 51 10.84 5.92 15.72
CA ALA A 51 10.01 5.80 16.91
C ALA A 51 9.01 4.63 16.82
N MET A 52 8.44 4.37 15.65
CA MET A 52 7.61 3.19 15.43
C MET A 52 8.41 1.89 15.57
N ARG A 53 9.60 1.81 14.96
CA ARG A 53 10.48 0.65 15.05
C ARG A 53 10.93 0.38 16.49
N GLU A 54 11.31 1.41 17.23
CA GLU A 54 11.65 1.30 18.65
C GLU A 54 10.47 0.80 19.49
N ALA A 55 9.27 1.29 19.20
CA ALA A 55 8.05 0.95 19.93
C ALA A 55 7.64 -0.54 19.85
N VAL A 56 7.93 -1.22 18.73
CA VAL A 56 7.46 -2.59 18.46
C VAL A 56 8.60 -3.59 18.20
N GLY A 57 9.84 -3.14 18.10
CA GLY A 57 10.99 -4.02 17.82
C GLY A 57 10.95 -4.63 16.42
N ASN A 58 11.76 -5.68 16.20
CA ASN A 58 11.93 -6.32 14.89
C ASN A 58 10.96 -7.50 14.64
N SER A 59 10.07 -7.80 15.57
CA SER A 59 9.05 -8.86 15.40
C SER A 59 7.81 -8.41 14.63
N VAL A 60 7.72 -7.11 14.31
CA VAL A 60 6.65 -6.52 13.54
C VAL A 60 7.23 -5.94 12.26
N ASP A 61 6.68 -6.31 11.12
CA ASP A 61 7.06 -5.76 9.83
C ASP A 61 6.40 -4.38 9.63
N ILE A 62 7.19 -3.37 9.27
CA ILE A 62 6.71 -2.01 9.04
C ILE A 62 7.08 -1.60 7.63
N ALA A 63 6.07 -1.40 6.79
CA ALA A 63 6.21 -0.77 5.48
C ALA A 63 5.88 0.71 5.54
N ILE A 64 6.47 1.50 4.65
CA ILE A 64 6.19 2.92 4.53
C ILE A 64 5.82 3.27 3.10
N ASP A 65 4.72 3.98 2.94
CA ASP A 65 4.16 4.40 1.68
C ASP A 65 4.45 5.89 1.45
N PHE A 66 5.11 6.18 0.33
CA PHE A 66 5.45 7.54 -0.07
C PHE A 66 4.41 8.16 -1.00
N HIS A 67 3.47 7.37 -1.53
CA HIS A 67 2.42 7.82 -2.47
C HIS A 67 2.95 8.63 -3.68
N GLY A 68 4.20 8.42 -4.08
CA GLY A 68 4.81 9.27 -5.11
C GLY A 68 4.93 10.75 -4.74
N ALA A 69 4.73 11.10 -3.46
CA ALA A 69 4.60 12.47 -2.99
C ALA A 69 5.92 13.17 -2.67
N VAL A 70 7.06 12.53 -2.92
CA VAL A 70 8.40 13.10 -2.71
C VAL A 70 9.18 13.18 -4.01
N ALA A 71 10.09 14.16 -4.11
CA ALA A 71 10.98 14.27 -5.25
C ALA A 71 11.98 13.09 -5.30
N PRO A 72 12.43 12.65 -6.50
CA PRO A 72 13.35 11.51 -6.63
C PRO A 72 14.64 11.64 -5.81
N GLN A 73 15.17 12.85 -5.68
CA GLN A 73 16.38 13.12 -4.89
C GLN A 73 16.12 12.93 -3.39
N THR A 74 14.95 13.34 -2.91
CA THR A 74 14.52 13.12 -1.52
C THR A 74 14.23 11.66 -1.28
N ALA A 75 13.56 10.97 -2.21
CA ALA A 75 13.35 9.53 -2.12
C ALA A 75 14.68 8.77 -1.95
N LYS A 76 15.72 9.10 -2.73
CA LYS A 76 17.07 8.50 -2.58
C LYS A 76 17.72 8.78 -1.21
N ARG A 77 17.49 9.95 -0.63
CA ARG A 77 17.96 10.26 0.73
C ARG A 77 17.20 9.46 1.78
N LEU A 78 15.87 9.42 1.66
CA LEU A 78 15.00 8.71 2.59
C LEU A 78 15.25 7.20 2.59
N VAL A 79 15.33 6.55 1.43
CA VAL A 79 15.60 5.11 1.38
C VAL A 79 16.92 4.76 2.08
N LYS A 80 17.97 5.58 1.90
CA LYS A 80 19.25 5.39 2.57
C LYS A 80 19.17 5.64 4.09
N ALA A 81 18.48 6.70 4.50
CA ALA A 81 18.34 7.06 5.91
C ALA A 81 17.45 6.10 6.70
N LEU A 82 16.53 5.41 6.02
CA LEU A 82 15.62 4.43 6.61
C LEU A 82 16.23 3.02 6.71
N GLU A 83 17.29 2.69 5.95
CA GLU A 83 17.92 1.35 5.99
C GLU A 83 18.24 0.84 7.41
N PRO A 84 18.78 1.66 8.35
CA PRO A 84 19.07 1.19 9.70
C PRO A 84 17.85 0.74 10.51
N TYR A 85 16.65 1.14 10.10
CA TYR A 85 15.39 0.82 10.78
C TYR A 85 14.63 -0.34 10.14
N HIS A 86 15.21 -0.99 9.14
CA HIS A 86 14.71 -2.20 8.48
C HIS A 86 13.24 -2.09 8.04
N PRO A 87 12.87 -1.16 7.12
CA PRO A 87 11.56 -1.17 6.52
C PRO A 87 11.30 -2.50 5.81
N PHE A 88 10.08 -3.03 5.96
CA PHE A 88 9.67 -4.25 5.25
C PHE A 88 9.68 -4.00 3.74
N PHE A 89 9.12 -2.88 3.33
CA PHE A 89 9.27 -2.31 1.98
C PHE A 89 8.98 -0.80 2.01
N ILE A 90 9.36 -0.14 0.92
CA ILE A 90 8.94 1.24 0.62
C ILE A 90 8.06 1.20 -0.62
N GLU A 91 6.84 1.72 -0.47
CA GLU A 91 5.84 1.81 -1.52
C GLU A 91 5.90 3.17 -2.20
N GLU A 92 5.71 3.18 -3.52
CA GLU A 92 5.68 4.36 -4.38
C GLU A 92 6.70 5.46 -4.01
N PRO A 93 8.01 5.15 -3.97
CA PRO A 93 9.02 6.14 -3.60
C PRO A 93 9.05 7.35 -4.55
N VAL A 94 8.48 7.20 -5.75
CA VAL A 94 8.26 8.24 -6.76
C VAL A 94 6.99 7.96 -7.53
N GLN A 95 6.51 8.94 -8.28
CA GLN A 95 5.34 8.77 -9.15
C GLN A 95 5.57 7.68 -10.21
N ALA A 96 4.51 6.95 -10.54
CA ALA A 96 4.57 5.76 -11.40
C ALA A 96 4.91 6.06 -12.88
N GLN A 97 4.86 7.34 -13.32
CA GLN A 97 5.01 7.72 -14.72
C GLN A 97 6.42 7.52 -15.28
N ASN A 98 7.44 7.41 -14.43
CA ASN A 98 8.82 7.23 -14.88
C ASN A 98 9.48 6.02 -14.23
N VAL A 99 9.37 4.89 -14.93
CA VAL A 99 9.90 3.60 -14.46
C VAL A 99 11.43 3.58 -14.37
N ASP A 100 12.14 4.37 -15.18
CA ASP A 100 13.61 4.46 -15.10
C ASP A 100 14.06 5.09 -13.79
N VAL A 101 13.38 6.15 -13.34
CA VAL A 101 13.66 6.78 -12.05
C VAL A 101 13.37 5.82 -10.89
N LEU A 102 12.26 5.08 -10.97
CA LEU A 102 11.93 4.04 -9.97
C LEU A 102 13.02 2.97 -9.92
N ALA A 103 13.46 2.48 -11.09
CA ALA A 103 14.54 1.49 -11.20
C ALA A 103 15.87 1.99 -10.61
N ASP A 104 16.19 3.28 -10.79
CA ASP A 104 17.39 3.89 -10.20
C ASP A 104 17.32 3.96 -8.67
N ILE A 105 16.13 4.22 -8.11
CA ILE A 105 15.93 4.17 -6.65
C ILE A 105 16.08 2.75 -6.15
N THR A 106 15.42 1.79 -6.79
CA THR A 106 15.51 0.36 -6.43
C THR A 106 16.96 -0.14 -6.39
N ARG A 107 17.79 0.26 -7.37
CA ARG A 107 19.21 -0.11 -7.39
C ARG A 107 20.06 0.57 -6.32
N SER A 108 19.55 1.63 -5.70
CA SER A 108 20.30 2.43 -4.72
C SER A 108 20.13 1.97 -3.27
N THR A 109 19.30 0.96 -3.02
CA THR A 109 19.00 0.47 -1.67
C THR A 109 18.82 -1.05 -1.65
N SER A 110 18.99 -1.64 -0.46
CA SER A 110 18.64 -3.03 -0.18
C SER A 110 17.20 -3.20 0.31
N ILE A 111 16.49 -2.11 0.62
CA ILE A 111 15.09 -2.16 1.03
C ILE A 111 14.24 -2.58 -0.18
N PRO A 112 13.33 -3.57 -0.04
CA PRO A 112 12.39 -3.91 -1.10
C PRO A 112 11.55 -2.69 -1.50
N ILE A 113 11.42 -2.45 -2.80
CA ILE A 113 10.59 -1.38 -3.36
C ILE A 113 9.30 -1.99 -3.90
N ALA A 114 8.18 -1.35 -3.59
CA ALA A 114 6.84 -1.72 -4.01
C ALA A 114 6.20 -0.62 -4.87
N THR A 115 5.38 -1.03 -5.83
CA THR A 115 4.58 -0.14 -6.68
C THR A 115 3.44 -0.90 -7.35
N GLY A 116 2.40 -0.20 -7.81
CA GLY A 116 1.40 -0.85 -8.62
C GLY A 116 -0.02 -0.30 -8.55
N GLU A 117 -0.42 0.43 -7.54
CA GLU A 117 -1.79 0.96 -7.39
C GLU A 117 -2.22 1.88 -8.54
N ARG A 118 -1.26 2.54 -9.17
CA ARG A 118 -1.46 3.47 -10.31
C ARG A 118 -1.13 2.84 -11.66
N LEU A 119 -0.93 1.52 -11.71
CA LEU A 119 -0.65 0.78 -12.94
C LEU A 119 -1.87 -0.05 -13.36
N PHE A 120 -2.15 -0.04 -14.66
CA PHE A 120 -3.33 -0.69 -15.22
C PHE A 120 -2.93 -1.80 -16.16
N THR A 121 -3.61 -2.93 -16.05
CA THR A 121 -3.41 -4.13 -16.85
C THR A 121 -1.96 -4.67 -16.83
N LYS A 122 -1.75 -5.89 -17.31
CA LYS A 122 -0.39 -6.47 -17.46
C LYS A 122 0.56 -5.60 -18.27
N TRP A 123 0.04 -4.74 -19.13
CA TRP A 123 0.87 -3.88 -19.97
C TRP A 123 1.58 -2.78 -19.18
N GLY A 124 0.92 -2.21 -18.16
CA GLY A 124 1.55 -1.25 -17.25
C GLY A 124 2.61 -1.89 -16.36
N PHE A 125 2.41 -3.14 -15.94
CA PHE A 125 3.37 -3.85 -15.08
C PHE A 125 4.58 -4.42 -15.84
N ARG A 126 4.46 -4.63 -17.17
CA ARG A 126 5.54 -5.22 -17.98
C ARG A 126 6.84 -4.43 -17.86
N GLU A 127 6.80 -3.12 -18.05
CA GLU A 127 8.00 -2.28 -18.02
C GLU A 127 8.66 -2.26 -16.64
N VAL A 128 7.88 -2.25 -15.57
CA VAL A 128 8.38 -2.34 -14.18
C VAL A 128 9.17 -3.63 -13.98
N LEU A 129 8.66 -4.75 -14.46
CA LEU A 129 9.32 -6.05 -14.37
C LEU A 129 10.57 -6.13 -15.25
N GLU A 130 10.49 -5.74 -16.52
CA GLU A 130 11.62 -5.75 -17.46
C GLU A 130 12.81 -4.92 -16.94
N LYS A 131 12.53 -3.77 -16.31
CA LYS A 131 13.55 -2.88 -15.73
C LYS A 131 13.94 -3.27 -14.29
N ARG A 132 13.26 -4.26 -13.69
CA ARG A 132 13.44 -4.65 -12.28
C ARG A 132 13.30 -3.44 -11.36
N ALA A 133 12.29 -2.61 -11.64
CA ALA A 133 12.06 -1.36 -10.94
C ALA A 133 11.37 -1.54 -9.58
N ALA A 134 10.81 -2.72 -9.31
CA ALA A 134 10.24 -3.09 -8.01
C ALA A 134 10.38 -4.59 -7.77
N SER A 135 10.43 -5.00 -6.51
CA SER A 135 10.41 -6.40 -6.07
C SER A 135 9.07 -6.82 -5.48
N ILE A 136 8.16 -5.89 -5.30
CA ILE A 136 6.79 -6.13 -4.84
C ILE A 136 5.85 -5.36 -5.77
N LEU A 137 4.86 -6.04 -6.32
CA LEU A 137 3.82 -5.41 -7.12
C LEU A 137 2.51 -5.34 -6.32
N GLN A 138 1.85 -4.19 -6.40
CA GLN A 138 0.63 -3.86 -5.65
C GLN A 138 -0.52 -3.50 -6.60
N PRO A 139 -0.92 -4.44 -7.49
CA PRO A 139 -2.07 -4.19 -8.35
C PRO A 139 -3.34 -4.02 -7.53
N ASP A 140 -4.13 -3.00 -7.84
CA ASP A 140 -5.50 -2.91 -7.36
C ASP A 140 -6.41 -3.69 -8.31
N LEU A 141 -7.11 -4.70 -7.82
CA LEU A 141 -7.93 -5.57 -8.68
C LEU A 141 -9.08 -4.80 -9.37
N SER A 142 -9.58 -3.75 -8.73
CA SER A 142 -10.65 -2.92 -9.30
C SER A 142 -10.15 -2.02 -10.43
N HIS A 143 -8.86 -1.72 -10.47
CA HIS A 143 -8.22 -0.86 -11.48
C HIS A 143 -7.42 -1.66 -12.50
N ALA A 144 -6.72 -2.71 -12.09
CA ALA A 144 -5.81 -3.47 -12.93
C ALA A 144 -6.50 -4.37 -13.98
N GLY A 145 -7.82 -4.60 -13.84
CA GLY A 145 -8.60 -5.42 -14.79
C GLY A 145 -9.24 -6.67 -14.17
N GLY A 146 -9.40 -6.71 -12.85
CA GLY A 146 -10.07 -7.79 -12.12
C GLY A 146 -9.17 -8.99 -11.83
N ILE A 147 -9.77 -10.03 -11.26
CA ILE A 147 -9.07 -11.23 -10.77
C ILE A 147 -8.23 -11.89 -11.86
N MET A 148 -8.77 -12.06 -13.07
CA MET A 148 -8.07 -12.78 -14.15
C MET A 148 -6.84 -12.01 -14.62
N GLU A 149 -6.96 -10.71 -14.87
CA GLU A 149 -5.82 -9.88 -15.31
C GLU A 149 -4.74 -9.80 -14.22
N THR A 150 -5.15 -9.64 -12.96
CA THR A 150 -4.20 -9.58 -11.84
C THR A 150 -3.50 -10.92 -11.62
N ARG A 151 -4.17 -12.06 -11.87
CA ARG A 151 -3.52 -13.37 -11.84
C ARG A 151 -2.45 -13.51 -12.93
N ILE A 152 -2.69 -12.93 -14.13
CA ILE A 152 -1.67 -12.88 -15.19
C ILE A 152 -0.48 -12.02 -14.74
N ILE A 153 -0.73 -10.85 -14.14
CA ILE A 153 0.29 -9.98 -13.57
C ILE A 153 1.12 -10.73 -12.52
N ALA A 154 0.46 -11.49 -11.64
CA ALA A 154 1.14 -12.31 -10.62
C ALA A 154 2.04 -13.39 -11.23
N GLY A 155 1.59 -14.07 -12.27
CA GLY A 155 2.42 -15.05 -13.00
C GLY A 155 3.61 -14.43 -13.73
N MET A 156 3.43 -13.22 -14.28
CA MET A 156 4.55 -12.44 -14.84
C MET A 156 5.55 -12.07 -13.74
N ALA A 157 5.07 -11.56 -12.60
CA ALA A 157 5.88 -11.16 -11.46
C ALA A 157 6.72 -12.32 -10.90
N GLU A 158 6.14 -13.51 -10.78
CA GLU A 158 6.82 -14.73 -10.31
C GLU A 158 8.09 -15.01 -11.12
N ALA A 159 8.02 -14.89 -12.44
CA ALA A 159 9.16 -15.12 -13.34
C ALA A 159 10.32 -14.12 -13.11
N TYR A 160 10.08 -13.00 -12.48
CA TYR A 160 11.07 -11.97 -12.12
C TYR A 160 11.40 -11.96 -10.62
N TYR A 161 10.95 -12.96 -9.85
CA TYR A 161 11.09 -13.02 -8.39
C TYR A 161 10.43 -11.85 -7.66
N ALA A 162 9.38 -11.26 -8.25
CA ALA A 162 8.59 -10.23 -7.60
C ALA A 162 7.37 -10.83 -6.86
N ALA A 163 7.14 -10.36 -5.65
CA ALA A 163 6.00 -10.73 -4.83
C ALA A 163 4.76 -9.88 -5.17
N ILE A 164 3.59 -10.32 -4.73
CA ILE A 164 2.32 -9.63 -4.88
C ILE A 164 1.77 -9.26 -3.51
N ALA A 165 1.44 -7.97 -3.35
CA ALA A 165 0.76 -7.43 -2.16
C ALA A 165 -0.35 -6.48 -2.64
N PRO A 166 -1.56 -6.97 -2.97
CA PRO A 166 -2.58 -6.18 -3.64
C PRO A 166 -2.97 -4.92 -2.86
N HIS A 167 -3.02 -3.78 -3.56
CA HIS A 167 -3.62 -2.55 -3.06
C HIS A 167 -5.13 -2.74 -2.90
N CYS A 168 -5.70 -2.38 -1.75
CA CYS A 168 -7.12 -2.58 -1.47
C CYS A 168 -7.71 -1.57 -0.48
N PRO A 169 -7.97 -0.31 -0.85
CA PRO A 169 -8.66 0.68 -0.01
C PRO A 169 -10.17 0.71 -0.22
N LEU A 170 -10.68 0.05 -1.28
CA LEU A 170 -12.00 0.31 -1.87
C LEU A 170 -13.18 -0.40 -1.19
N GLY A 171 -12.94 -1.19 -0.15
CA GLY A 171 -14.01 -1.78 0.64
C GLY A 171 -14.19 -3.29 0.49
N PRO A 172 -15.28 -3.85 1.04
CA PRO A 172 -15.40 -5.29 1.28
C PRO A 172 -15.52 -6.14 0.01
N ILE A 173 -16.06 -5.61 -1.09
CA ILE A 173 -16.19 -6.34 -2.35
C ILE A 173 -14.82 -6.48 -3.02
N ALA A 174 -14.04 -5.40 -3.04
CA ALA A 174 -12.67 -5.42 -3.55
C ALA A 174 -11.80 -6.39 -2.73
N LEU A 175 -11.91 -6.34 -1.40
CA LEU A 175 -11.19 -7.25 -0.51
C LEU A 175 -11.56 -8.71 -0.76
N ALA A 176 -12.84 -9.02 -0.99
CA ALA A 176 -13.26 -10.38 -1.36
C ALA A 176 -12.55 -10.88 -2.62
N ALA A 177 -12.46 -10.05 -3.65
CA ALA A 177 -11.75 -10.40 -4.89
C ALA A 177 -10.25 -10.62 -4.63
N CYS A 178 -9.62 -9.76 -3.82
CA CYS A 178 -8.21 -9.88 -3.45
C CYS A 178 -7.94 -11.21 -2.71
N ILE A 179 -8.73 -11.57 -1.72
CA ILE A 179 -8.55 -12.83 -0.96
C ILE A 179 -8.56 -14.06 -1.88
N HIS A 180 -9.42 -14.08 -2.91
CA HIS A 180 -9.43 -15.17 -3.88
C HIS A 180 -8.20 -15.21 -4.77
N LEU A 181 -7.70 -14.04 -5.18
CA LEU A 181 -6.43 -13.95 -5.89
C LEU A 181 -5.30 -14.48 -5.02
N ASP A 182 -5.17 -13.96 -3.80
CA ASP A 182 -4.10 -14.26 -2.86
C ASP A 182 -3.97 -15.77 -2.60
N ALA A 183 -5.11 -16.43 -2.41
CA ALA A 183 -5.16 -17.89 -2.22
C ALA A 183 -4.78 -18.70 -3.48
N SER A 184 -4.72 -18.08 -4.65
CA SER A 184 -4.53 -18.75 -5.95
C SER A 184 -3.17 -18.53 -6.59
N ILE A 185 -2.29 -17.71 -5.97
CA ILE A 185 -0.98 -17.34 -6.50
C ILE A 185 0.15 -17.80 -5.56
N PRO A 186 1.30 -18.25 -6.08
CA PRO A 186 2.40 -18.76 -5.24
C PRO A 186 3.27 -17.65 -4.65
N ASN A 187 3.24 -16.45 -5.20
CA ASN A 187 4.07 -15.31 -4.82
C ASN A 187 3.33 -14.23 -4.03
N PHE A 188 2.25 -14.60 -3.34
CA PHE A 188 1.54 -13.73 -2.40
C PHE A 188 2.42 -13.37 -1.20
N LEU A 189 2.45 -12.09 -0.82
CA LEU A 189 3.22 -11.56 0.31
C LEU A 189 2.32 -11.15 1.47
N ALA A 190 1.44 -10.21 1.24
CA ALA A 190 0.54 -9.64 2.23
C ALA A 190 -0.67 -8.98 1.55
N GLN A 191 -1.79 -8.87 2.25
CA GLN A 191 -3.00 -8.20 1.78
C GLN A 191 -3.23 -6.91 2.54
N GLU A 192 -3.37 -5.81 1.80
CA GLU A 192 -3.88 -4.56 2.34
C GLU A 192 -5.38 -4.66 2.67
N GLY A 193 -5.87 -3.77 3.54
CA GLY A 193 -7.29 -3.72 3.88
C GLY A 193 -7.66 -4.45 5.16
N GLY A 194 -6.71 -4.76 6.01
CA GLY A 194 -6.95 -5.47 7.28
C GLY A 194 -7.92 -4.76 8.24
N ARG A 195 -8.24 -3.49 8.00
CA ARG A 195 -9.28 -2.73 8.74
C ARG A 195 -10.65 -2.70 8.04
N ILE A 196 -10.75 -3.28 6.86
CA ILE A 196 -12.02 -3.39 6.12
C ILE A 196 -12.82 -4.53 6.72
N THR A 197 -13.80 -4.22 7.53
CA THR A 197 -14.71 -5.23 8.13
C THR A 197 -15.91 -5.55 7.25
N GLY A 198 -16.34 -4.60 6.43
CA GLY A 198 -17.57 -4.71 5.64
C GLY A 198 -18.86 -4.50 6.46
N GLU A 199 -18.75 -4.08 7.73
CA GLU A 199 -19.90 -3.80 8.58
C GLU A 199 -20.80 -2.73 7.94
N GLY A 200 -22.11 -3.00 7.88
CA GLY A 200 -23.08 -2.15 7.23
C GLY A 200 -23.05 -2.19 5.69
N TYR A 201 -22.37 -3.18 5.09
CA TYR A 201 -22.33 -3.41 3.64
C TYR A 201 -22.55 -4.87 3.27
N ILE A 202 -22.06 -5.81 4.08
CA ILE A 202 -22.20 -7.25 3.85
C ILE A 202 -22.83 -7.92 5.06
N LYS A 203 -23.62 -8.98 4.82
CA LYS A 203 -24.37 -9.69 5.89
C LYS A 203 -23.45 -10.32 6.93
N THR A 204 -22.28 -10.78 6.53
CA THR A 204 -21.27 -11.38 7.42
C THR A 204 -19.97 -10.60 7.32
N PRO A 205 -19.74 -9.64 8.23
CA PRO A 205 -18.51 -8.86 8.27
C PRO A 205 -17.26 -9.72 8.42
N TYR A 206 -16.14 -9.28 7.84
CA TYR A 206 -14.85 -9.91 8.02
C TYR A 206 -14.41 -9.85 9.47
N LYS A 207 -13.86 -10.97 9.95
CA LYS A 207 -13.22 -11.05 11.27
C LYS A 207 -11.77 -11.47 11.08
N GLN A 208 -10.88 -10.55 11.35
CA GLN A 208 -9.46 -10.83 11.41
C GLN A 208 -9.15 -11.67 12.66
N VAL A 209 -8.28 -12.66 12.52
CA VAL A 209 -7.79 -13.49 13.62
C VAL A 209 -6.28 -13.51 13.58
N ASN A 210 -5.63 -12.94 14.59
CA ASN A 210 -4.16 -12.89 14.72
C ASN A 210 -3.45 -12.35 13.45
N GLY A 211 -3.96 -11.28 12.84
CA GLY A 211 -3.42 -10.69 11.63
C GLY A 211 -3.81 -11.38 10.32
N TYR A 212 -4.67 -12.39 10.36
CA TYR A 212 -5.10 -13.15 9.18
C TYR A 212 -6.60 -13.04 8.94
N LEU A 213 -6.98 -13.03 7.66
CA LEU A 213 -8.36 -13.18 7.23
C LEU A 213 -8.61 -14.64 6.82
N PRO A 214 -9.70 -15.27 7.30
CA PRO A 214 -10.05 -16.61 6.85
C PRO A 214 -10.47 -16.60 5.38
N LEU A 215 -10.08 -17.65 4.64
CA LEU A 215 -10.53 -17.83 3.27
C LEU A 215 -12.05 -18.09 3.23
N PRO A 216 -12.79 -17.44 2.32
CA PRO A 216 -14.22 -17.68 2.16
C PRO A 216 -14.47 -19.09 1.59
N THR A 217 -15.54 -19.74 2.08
CA THR A 217 -15.95 -21.06 1.63
C THR A 217 -17.29 -21.07 0.89
N ALA A 218 -18.02 -19.96 0.88
CA ALA A 218 -19.27 -19.81 0.15
C ALA A 218 -19.04 -19.60 -1.36
N PRO A 219 -20.01 -19.88 -2.21
CA PRO A 219 -19.91 -19.68 -3.66
C PRO A 219 -19.62 -18.23 -4.08
N GLY A 220 -19.07 -18.04 -5.27
CA GLY A 220 -18.72 -16.72 -5.81
C GLY A 220 -17.59 -16.07 -5.05
N LEU A 221 -17.75 -14.80 -4.70
CA LEU A 221 -16.78 -14.08 -3.85
C LEU A 221 -16.85 -14.45 -2.35
N GLY A 222 -17.80 -15.32 -1.97
CA GLY A 222 -17.97 -15.74 -0.59
C GLY A 222 -18.58 -14.69 0.33
N ILE A 223 -19.13 -13.61 -0.22
CA ILE A 223 -19.84 -12.55 0.49
C ILE A 223 -21.26 -12.38 -0.05
N GLU A 224 -22.14 -11.83 0.77
CA GLU A 224 -23.50 -11.45 0.42
C GLU A 224 -23.75 -10.01 0.85
N LEU A 225 -24.26 -9.16 -0.04
CA LEU A 225 -24.58 -7.78 0.29
C LEU A 225 -25.78 -7.74 1.25
N ASP A 226 -25.73 -6.77 2.15
CA ASP A 226 -26.85 -6.44 3.03
C ASP A 226 -27.66 -5.31 2.38
N ASP A 227 -28.65 -5.67 1.54
CA ASP A 227 -29.44 -4.73 0.76
C ASP A 227 -30.21 -3.74 1.64
N GLU A 228 -30.61 -4.14 2.86
CA GLU A 228 -31.28 -3.24 3.81
C GLU A 228 -30.28 -2.22 4.38
N ALA A 229 -29.09 -2.65 4.76
CA ALA A 229 -28.06 -1.79 5.32
C ALA A 229 -27.47 -0.78 4.31
N ILE A 230 -27.56 -1.06 3.00
CA ILE A 230 -27.02 -0.17 1.95
C ILE A 230 -28.09 0.66 1.24
N ALA A 231 -29.38 0.47 1.53
CA ALA A 231 -30.48 1.08 0.81
C ALA A 231 -30.40 2.61 0.78
N ASP A 232 -29.96 3.24 1.85
CA ASP A 232 -29.78 4.69 1.98
C ASP A 232 -28.41 5.19 1.50
N LYS A 233 -27.51 4.30 1.11
CA LYS A 233 -26.15 4.61 0.64
C LYS A 233 -26.02 4.62 -0.89
N ILE A 234 -27.12 4.38 -1.59
CA ILE A 234 -27.15 4.32 -3.05
C ILE A 234 -27.41 5.71 -3.63
N GLY A 235 -26.64 6.10 -4.62
CA GLY A 235 -26.94 7.23 -5.49
C GLY A 235 -26.56 8.60 -4.93
N HIS A 236 -25.43 8.74 -4.25
CA HIS A 236 -24.89 10.05 -3.93
C HIS A 236 -23.84 10.49 -4.96
N ASP A 237 -23.76 11.79 -5.19
CA ASP A 237 -22.78 12.39 -6.09
C ASP A 237 -21.40 12.40 -5.44
N TRP A 238 -20.53 11.48 -5.84
CA TRP A 238 -19.14 11.49 -5.43
C TRP A 238 -18.33 12.43 -6.33
N GLN A 239 -17.53 13.28 -5.72
CA GLN A 239 -16.52 14.07 -6.42
C GLN A 239 -15.14 13.76 -5.82
N ASN A 240 -14.15 13.59 -6.69
CA ASN A 240 -12.77 13.39 -6.23
C ASN A 240 -12.33 14.60 -5.39
N PRO A 241 -11.64 14.36 -4.26
CA PRO A 241 -11.02 15.41 -3.48
C PRO A 241 -10.11 16.27 -4.36
N LYS A 242 -10.20 17.58 -4.22
CA LYS A 242 -9.27 18.50 -4.88
C LYS A 242 -8.15 18.80 -3.90
N ALA A 243 -6.93 18.38 -4.24
CA ALA A 243 -5.76 18.67 -3.42
C ALA A 243 -5.01 19.89 -3.97
N TYR A 244 -4.74 20.85 -3.09
CA TYR A 244 -3.98 22.06 -3.41
C TYR A 244 -2.90 22.29 -2.36
N ALA A 245 -1.72 22.76 -2.80
CA ALA A 245 -0.69 23.28 -1.92
C ALA A 245 -1.14 24.64 -1.31
N GLU A 246 -0.36 25.14 -0.34
CA GLU A 246 -0.64 26.43 0.33
C GLU A 246 -0.69 27.61 -0.66
N ASP A 247 0.09 27.55 -1.73
CA ASP A 247 0.12 28.57 -2.79
C ASP A 247 -1.04 28.43 -3.82
N GLY A 248 -1.93 27.46 -3.61
CA GLY A 248 -3.07 27.20 -4.49
C GLY A 248 -2.75 26.39 -5.74
N SER A 249 -1.53 25.90 -5.92
CA SER A 249 -1.20 24.99 -7.01
C SER A 249 -1.83 23.61 -6.78
N ALA A 250 -2.27 22.95 -7.87
CA ALA A 250 -2.76 21.58 -7.78
C ALA A 250 -1.62 20.62 -7.44
N ILE A 251 -1.87 19.76 -6.47
CA ILE A 251 -0.97 18.68 -6.09
C ILE A 251 -1.64 17.33 -6.36
N ASP A 252 -0.81 16.31 -6.54
CA ASP A 252 -1.25 14.93 -6.56
C ASP A 252 -1.60 14.50 -5.12
N TRP A 253 -2.51 13.53 -5.00
CA TRP A 253 -3.00 13.05 -3.70
C TRP A 253 -2.13 11.96 -3.11
#